data_586a6d82fd9f9d5e600085458b499c47
#
_entry.id   586a6d82fd9f9d5e600085458b499c47
#
_cell.length_a   1.000
_cell.length_b   1.000
_cell.length_c   1.000
_cell.angle_alpha   90.00
_cell.angle_beta   90.00
_cell.angle_gamma   90.00
#
_symmetry.space_group_name_H-M   'P 1'
#
loop_
_entity.id
_entity.type
_entity.pdbx_description
1 polymer ?
#
loop_
_entity_poly.entity_id
_entity_poly.type
_entity_poly.pdbx_seq_one_letter_code
_entity_poly.pdbx_strand_id
1 'polypeptide(L)'
;MEFSPTLLAIVPPLLAILLAVITRQVVLSLFIAVFVGAVMLCGGNLWEGFYSTFFDYILPGFEDTDHQRILALTTFCGGLSLLLEKNGGAQAFANAVSHGAGKTRRGAQVLTWLGGVFVWFSDSTNPVLVGPICRSFTDKVKVSREKLAYIVDSTTAAVPTLFPISAWGAYIIGLIATFYTSTGYNGNPQVDFAAGIPYQYYTIGSILMVLIIAVTGWDYGPMKKAEDRALLTGKLYRDGAEIRREIEQEDLPEGAKPSIWNMLVPVIVLLVFIFVGLFYTGDIKTNGFFGALANGSSLRALDTAFILASIAAIIMGMISKVWNFKKALSTFIEGCTGMMEVLMILMLAWGIGSICSACGTSTWIVSTCESFLTPTSMCAIIFIATCLTSFSTGSSWSVFAIFIPIAVPLAISIGAPVGMAIGVVYAGYLSGSAQITAA
;
A
#
# COMPACT_ATOMS: atom_id res chain seq x y z
N MET A 1 22.96 -0.99 -30.77
CA MET A 1 21.96 -0.48 -31.74
C MET A 1 21.01 0.39 -30.96
N GLU A 2 20.84 1.65 -31.31
CA GLU A 2 19.76 2.44 -30.72
C GLU A 2 18.43 1.89 -31.21
N PHE A 3 17.59 1.41 -30.30
CA PHE A 3 16.24 0.94 -30.63
C PHE A 3 15.40 2.15 -31.00
N SER A 4 15.05 2.30 -32.28
CA SER A 4 14.15 3.39 -32.67
C SER A 4 12.76 3.11 -32.09
N PRO A 5 12.13 4.08 -31.40
CA PRO A 5 10.81 3.89 -30.80
C PRO A 5 9.77 3.55 -31.86
N THR A 6 9.26 2.33 -31.85
CA THR A 6 8.22 1.83 -32.75
C THR A 6 7.06 1.29 -31.92
N LEU A 7 5.99 0.83 -32.58
CA LEU A 7 4.88 0.13 -31.91
C LEU A 7 5.36 -0.99 -30.98
N LEU A 8 6.52 -1.58 -31.26
CA LEU A 8 7.11 -2.63 -30.41
C LEU A 8 7.51 -2.12 -29.03
N ALA A 9 7.79 -0.82 -28.86
CA ALA A 9 8.17 -0.23 -27.58
C ALA A 9 7.09 -0.38 -26.49
N ILE A 10 5.81 -0.55 -26.88
CA ILE A 10 4.71 -0.73 -25.93
C ILE A 10 4.45 -2.22 -25.59
N VAL A 11 5.07 -3.16 -26.30
CA VAL A 11 4.83 -4.60 -26.12
C VAL A 11 5.18 -5.06 -24.70
N PRO A 12 6.36 -4.74 -24.12
CA PRO A 12 6.69 -5.21 -22.77
C PRO A 12 5.68 -4.76 -21.70
N PRO A 13 5.32 -3.47 -21.56
CA PRO A 13 4.36 -3.06 -20.53
C PRO A 13 2.95 -3.58 -20.80
N LEU A 14 2.48 -3.65 -22.06
CA LEU A 14 1.19 -4.25 -22.39
C LEU A 14 1.16 -5.75 -22.09
N LEU A 15 2.25 -6.46 -22.35
CA LEU A 15 2.36 -7.88 -22.02
C LEU A 15 2.31 -8.11 -20.52
N ALA A 16 2.97 -7.27 -19.72
CA ALA A 16 2.90 -7.33 -18.27
C ALA A 16 1.44 -7.21 -17.77
N ILE A 17 0.70 -6.22 -18.28
CA ILE A 17 -0.71 -6.01 -17.95
C ILE A 17 -1.57 -7.21 -18.38
N LEU A 18 -1.45 -7.63 -19.64
CA LEU A 18 -2.25 -8.71 -20.20
C LEU A 18 -2.03 -10.03 -19.46
N LEU A 19 -0.77 -10.39 -19.24
CA LEU A 19 -0.44 -11.61 -18.50
C LEU A 19 -0.88 -11.53 -17.04
N ALA A 20 -0.74 -10.39 -16.36
CA ALA A 20 -1.21 -10.23 -15.00
C ALA A 20 -2.72 -10.43 -14.89
N VAL A 21 -3.50 -9.89 -15.84
CA VAL A 21 -4.96 -10.06 -15.91
C VAL A 21 -5.35 -11.52 -16.16
N ILE A 22 -4.67 -12.20 -17.10
CA ILE A 22 -5.01 -13.58 -17.49
C ILE A 22 -4.55 -14.59 -16.42
N THR A 23 -3.30 -14.48 -15.97
CA THR A 23 -2.68 -15.49 -15.08
C THR A 23 -2.96 -15.24 -13.61
N ARG A 24 -3.30 -14.01 -13.23
CA ARG A 24 -3.39 -13.54 -11.86
C ARG A 24 -2.07 -13.74 -11.05
N GLN A 25 -0.94 -13.86 -11.78
CA GLN A 25 0.39 -14.10 -11.24
C GLN A 25 1.34 -12.98 -11.67
N VAL A 26 1.56 -12.01 -10.78
CA VAL A 26 2.26 -10.77 -11.14
C VAL A 26 3.75 -10.98 -11.32
N VAL A 27 4.39 -11.71 -10.41
CA VAL A 27 5.83 -12.01 -10.48
C VAL A 27 6.16 -12.65 -11.82
N LEU A 28 5.38 -13.66 -12.23
CA LEU A 28 5.56 -14.33 -13.51
C LEU A 28 5.30 -13.38 -14.70
N SER A 29 4.28 -12.55 -14.61
CA SER A 29 3.90 -11.61 -15.67
C SER A 29 4.96 -10.54 -15.91
N LEU A 30 5.49 -9.96 -14.84
CA LEU A 30 6.59 -9.00 -14.91
C LEU A 30 7.86 -9.65 -15.43
N PHE A 31 8.21 -10.85 -14.96
CA PHE A 31 9.39 -11.57 -15.43
C PHE A 31 9.32 -11.84 -16.94
N ILE A 32 8.19 -12.36 -17.43
CA ILE A 32 8.00 -12.62 -18.87
C ILE A 32 8.08 -11.31 -19.67
N ALA A 33 7.51 -10.23 -19.17
CA ALA A 33 7.54 -8.93 -19.84
C ALA A 33 8.97 -8.37 -19.94
N VAL A 34 9.76 -8.46 -18.86
CA VAL A 34 11.18 -8.10 -18.87
C VAL A 34 11.97 -8.97 -19.85
N PHE A 35 11.73 -10.29 -19.83
CA PHE A 35 12.40 -11.23 -20.74
C PHE A 35 12.08 -10.94 -22.21
N VAL A 36 10.80 -10.75 -22.54
CA VAL A 36 10.41 -10.44 -23.93
C VAL A 36 11.01 -9.10 -24.37
N GLY A 37 11.00 -8.09 -23.49
CA GLY A 37 11.66 -6.80 -23.78
C GLY A 37 13.17 -6.94 -24.02
N ALA A 38 13.85 -7.72 -23.19
CA ALA A 38 15.29 -8.01 -23.36
C ALA A 38 15.57 -8.74 -24.70
N VAL A 39 14.76 -9.76 -25.03
CA VAL A 39 14.87 -10.46 -26.33
C VAL A 39 14.68 -9.51 -27.50
N MET A 40 13.71 -8.59 -27.42
CA MET A 40 13.49 -7.57 -28.44
C MET A 40 14.71 -6.66 -28.63
N LEU A 41 15.32 -6.20 -27.52
CA LEU A 41 16.51 -5.35 -27.53
C LEU A 41 17.75 -6.09 -28.02
N CYS A 42 17.83 -7.41 -27.81
CA CYS A 42 18.88 -8.29 -28.34
C CYS A 42 18.60 -8.80 -29.76
N GLY A 43 17.74 -8.13 -30.55
CA GLY A 43 17.46 -8.47 -31.93
C GLY A 43 16.78 -9.82 -32.15
N GLY A 44 16.07 -10.35 -31.15
CA GLY A 44 15.36 -11.64 -31.20
C GLY A 44 16.18 -12.84 -30.74
N ASN A 45 17.41 -12.65 -30.28
CA ASN A 45 18.24 -13.73 -29.74
C ASN A 45 17.73 -14.14 -28.35
N LEU A 46 17.12 -15.33 -28.24
CA LEU A 46 16.52 -15.82 -27.00
C LEU A 46 17.54 -16.05 -25.89
N TRP A 47 18.73 -16.56 -26.22
CA TRP A 47 19.74 -16.84 -25.21
C TRP A 47 20.36 -15.55 -24.66
N GLU A 48 20.74 -14.64 -25.54
CA GLU A 48 21.25 -13.34 -25.16
C GLU A 48 20.21 -12.52 -24.39
N GLY A 49 18.95 -12.54 -24.84
CA GLY A 49 17.84 -11.91 -24.12
C GLY A 49 17.61 -12.50 -22.74
N PHE A 50 17.75 -13.83 -22.57
CA PHE A 50 17.66 -14.45 -21.26
C PHE A 50 18.80 -14.02 -20.33
N TYR A 51 20.02 -13.99 -20.84
CA TYR A 51 21.18 -13.52 -20.10
C TYR A 51 21.04 -12.03 -19.70
N SER A 52 20.70 -11.18 -20.67
CA SER A 52 20.44 -9.75 -20.47
C SER A 52 19.33 -9.47 -19.47
N THR A 53 18.29 -10.29 -19.43
CA THR A 53 17.20 -10.16 -18.45
C THR A 53 17.73 -10.04 -17.02
N PHE A 54 18.67 -10.90 -16.65
CA PHE A 54 19.24 -10.89 -15.31
C PHE A 54 20.35 -9.85 -15.16
N PHE A 55 21.32 -9.86 -16.05
CA PHE A 55 22.58 -9.13 -15.86
C PHE A 55 22.52 -7.67 -16.28
N ASP A 56 21.64 -7.32 -17.24
CA ASP A 56 21.55 -5.95 -17.75
C ASP A 56 20.30 -5.21 -17.22
N TYR A 57 19.24 -5.94 -16.83
CA TYR A 57 17.97 -5.29 -16.44
C TYR A 57 17.53 -5.54 -15.01
N ILE A 58 17.76 -6.73 -14.42
CA ILE A 58 17.32 -7.02 -13.04
C ILE A 58 18.44 -6.72 -12.04
N LEU A 59 19.63 -7.30 -12.23
CA LEU A 59 20.75 -7.17 -11.28
C LEU A 59 21.29 -5.75 -11.11
N PRO A 60 21.38 -4.90 -12.14
CA PRO A 60 21.80 -3.51 -11.95
C PRO A 60 20.91 -2.72 -11.00
N GLY A 61 19.64 -3.12 -10.85
CA GLY A 61 18.75 -2.56 -9.84
C GLY A 61 19.25 -2.70 -8.40
N PHE A 62 20.10 -3.70 -8.13
CA PHE A 62 20.70 -3.89 -6.80
C PHE A 62 21.96 -3.04 -6.55
N GLU A 63 22.57 -2.49 -7.59
CA GLU A 63 23.76 -1.64 -7.48
C GLU A 63 23.38 -0.22 -7.03
N ASP A 64 22.14 0.19 -7.27
CA ASP A 64 21.63 1.49 -6.84
C ASP A 64 21.43 1.54 -5.32
N THR A 65 22.05 2.52 -4.67
CA THR A 65 22.03 2.65 -3.21
C THR A 65 20.65 2.98 -2.66
N ASP A 66 19.80 3.65 -3.42
CA ASP A 66 18.44 3.97 -2.99
C ASP A 66 17.52 2.77 -3.14
N HIS A 67 17.72 1.93 -4.17
CA HIS A 67 17.05 0.63 -4.27
C HIS A 67 17.40 -0.29 -3.10
N GLN A 68 18.67 -0.36 -2.71
CA GLN A 68 19.11 -1.14 -1.54
C GLN A 68 18.40 -0.68 -0.26
N ARG A 69 18.29 0.64 -0.06
CA ARG A 69 17.55 1.23 1.07
C ARG A 69 16.06 0.91 1.02
N ILE A 70 15.43 0.96 -0.16
CA ILE A 70 14.02 0.62 -0.34
C ILE A 70 13.76 -0.84 0.01
N LEU A 71 14.64 -1.76 -0.37
CA LEU A 71 14.53 -3.17 0.03
C LEU A 71 14.64 -3.33 1.56
N ALA A 72 15.60 -2.65 2.19
CA ALA A 72 15.76 -2.65 3.63
C ALA A 72 14.52 -2.05 4.33
N LEU A 73 14.07 -0.88 3.88
CA LEU A 73 12.88 -0.21 4.40
C LEU A 73 11.63 -1.09 4.34
N THR A 74 11.37 -1.69 3.17
CA THR A 74 10.23 -2.58 2.97
C THR A 74 10.29 -3.79 3.90
N THR A 75 11.47 -4.37 4.06
CA THR A 75 11.70 -5.50 4.96
C THR A 75 11.43 -5.13 6.43
N PHE A 76 12.02 -4.04 6.92
CA PHE A 76 11.83 -3.59 8.30
C PHE A 76 10.40 -3.11 8.57
N CYS A 77 9.75 -2.52 7.57
CA CYS A 77 8.35 -2.14 7.65
C CYS A 77 7.45 -3.37 7.89
N GLY A 78 7.68 -4.47 7.18
CA GLY A 78 6.97 -5.73 7.41
C GLY A 78 7.18 -6.27 8.82
N GLY A 79 8.42 -6.24 9.31
CA GLY A 79 8.76 -6.63 10.67
C GLY A 79 8.05 -5.79 11.73
N LEU A 80 8.07 -4.45 11.60
CA LEU A 80 7.36 -3.54 12.51
C LEU A 80 5.86 -3.76 12.46
N SER A 81 5.27 -3.91 11.26
CA SER A 81 3.84 -4.12 11.09
C SER A 81 3.36 -5.34 11.86
N LEU A 82 4.05 -6.48 11.73
CA LEU A 82 3.67 -7.70 12.45
C LEU A 82 3.89 -7.59 13.97
N LEU A 83 4.94 -6.88 14.40
CA LEU A 83 5.12 -6.59 15.83
C LEU A 83 3.95 -5.75 16.38
N LEU A 84 3.52 -4.70 15.67
CA LEU A 84 2.39 -3.87 16.09
C LEU A 84 1.07 -4.65 16.09
N GLU A 85 0.90 -5.58 15.17
CA GLU A 85 -0.26 -6.48 15.09
C GLU A 85 -0.35 -7.38 16.33
N LYS A 86 0.75 -8.08 16.65
CA LYS A 86 0.78 -9.11 17.70
C LYS A 86 1.10 -8.58 19.10
N ASN A 87 1.37 -7.29 19.30
CA ASN A 87 1.72 -6.71 20.62
C ASN A 87 0.53 -6.43 21.55
N GLY A 88 -0.70 -6.71 21.10
CA GLY A 88 -1.92 -6.49 21.86
C GLY A 88 -2.34 -5.02 22.04
N GLY A 89 -1.58 -4.06 21.49
CA GLY A 89 -1.87 -2.63 21.62
C GLY A 89 -3.15 -2.21 20.91
N ALA A 90 -3.40 -2.72 19.71
CA ALA A 90 -4.63 -2.46 18.96
C ALA A 90 -5.86 -3.05 19.67
N GLN A 91 -5.73 -4.25 20.27
CA GLN A 91 -6.79 -4.85 21.07
C GLN A 91 -7.10 -4.04 22.34
N ALA A 92 -6.06 -3.54 23.02
CA ALA A 92 -6.23 -2.66 24.18
C ALA A 92 -6.91 -1.33 23.81
N PHE A 93 -6.56 -0.73 22.68
CA PHE A 93 -7.22 0.45 22.14
C PHE A 93 -8.72 0.21 21.91
N ALA A 94 -9.04 -0.85 21.18
CA ALA A 94 -10.42 -1.17 20.85
C ALA A 94 -11.26 -1.49 22.12
N ASN A 95 -10.68 -2.17 23.10
CA ASN A 95 -11.32 -2.40 24.40
C ASN A 95 -11.59 -1.08 25.14
N ALA A 96 -10.63 -0.16 25.18
CA ALA A 96 -10.80 1.15 25.83
C ALA A 96 -11.92 1.97 25.17
N VAL A 97 -12.01 1.93 23.84
CA VAL A 97 -13.01 2.67 23.06
C VAL A 97 -14.41 2.05 23.15
N SER A 98 -14.52 0.72 23.32
CA SER A 98 -15.79 0.01 23.37
C SER A 98 -16.69 0.38 24.58
N HIS A 99 -16.10 0.88 25.66
CA HIS A 99 -16.82 1.18 26.90
C HIS A 99 -17.67 2.47 26.86
N GLY A 100 -17.48 3.34 25.89
CA GLY A 100 -18.12 4.66 25.78
C GLY A 100 -19.23 4.75 24.72
N ALA A 101 -18.85 5.12 23.52
CA ALA A 101 -19.74 5.46 22.40
C ALA A 101 -20.40 4.23 21.71
N GLY A 102 -19.92 3.00 21.98
CA GLY A 102 -20.47 1.76 21.41
C GLY A 102 -21.89 1.39 21.87
N LYS A 103 -22.49 2.19 22.75
CA LYS A 103 -23.85 1.94 23.27
C LYS A 103 -24.95 2.30 22.28
N THR A 104 -24.68 3.08 21.27
CA THR A 104 -25.63 3.46 20.23
C THR A 104 -25.22 2.87 18.88
N ARG A 105 -26.20 2.62 18.02
CA ARG A 105 -25.94 2.04 16.70
C ARG A 105 -25.00 2.90 15.83
N ARG A 106 -25.21 4.23 15.81
CA ARG A 106 -24.34 5.18 15.12
C ARG A 106 -22.95 5.24 15.77
N GLY A 107 -22.91 5.31 17.10
CA GLY A 107 -21.68 5.30 17.86
C GLY A 107 -20.84 4.06 17.60
N ALA A 108 -21.45 2.87 17.55
CA ALA A 108 -20.76 1.62 17.23
C ALA A 108 -20.13 1.64 15.82
N GLN A 109 -20.86 2.16 14.83
CA GLN A 109 -20.33 2.27 13.45
C GLN A 109 -19.19 3.29 13.36
N VAL A 110 -19.33 4.46 13.99
CA VAL A 110 -18.25 5.48 14.05
C VAL A 110 -17.03 4.94 14.77
N LEU A 111 -17.21 4.19 15.86
CA LEU A 111 -16.09 3.55 16.56
C LEU A 111 -15.40 2.48 15.73
N THR A 112 -16.15 1.70 14.95
CA THR A 112 -15.57 0.75 14.00
C THR A 112 -14.73 1.48 12.95
N TRP A 113 -15.25 2.57 12.40
CA TRP A 113 -14.53 3.41 11.45
C TRP A 113 -13.25 4.01 12.08
N LEU A 114 -13.33 4.56 13.29
CA LEU A 114 -12.16 5.07 14.02
C LEU A 114 -11.12 3.97 14.27
N GLY A 115 -11.57 2.77 14.63
CA GLY A 115 -10.70 1.60 14.77
C GLY A 115 -9.97 1.27 13.48
N GLY A 116 -10.68 1.27 12.34
CA GLY A 116 -10.10 1.06 11.02
C GLY A 116 -9.10 2.15 10.62
N VAL A 117 -9.40 3.41 10.89
CA VAL A 117 -8.47 4.53 10.65
C VAL A 117 -7.25 4.45 11.58
N PHE A 118 -7.44 4.01 12.80
CA PHE A 118 -6.34 3.89 13.77
C PHE A 118 -5.32 2.79 13.42
N VAL A 119 -5.75 1.73 12.73
CA VAL A 119 -4.88 0.65 12.24
C VAL A 119 -4.32 0.99 10.85
N TRP A 120 -3.85 2.23 10.67
CA TRP A 120 -3.33 2.74 9.40
C TRP A 120 -2.02 2.08 8.92
N PHE A 121 -1.32 1.37 9.78
CA PHE A 121 0.02 0.84 9.51
C PHE A 121 0.02 -0.48 8.73
N SER A 122 -1.11 -1.22 8.71
CA SER A 122 -1.22 -2.51 8.02
C SER A 122 -2.65 -2.77 7.53
N ASP A 123 -2.78 -3.12 6.27
CA ASP A 123 -4.03 -3.51 5.63
C ASP A 123 -4.49 -4.91 6.05
N SER A 124 -3.59 -5.85 6.27
CA SER A 124 -3.91 -7.20 6.72
C SER A 124 -4.40 -7.25 8.16
N THR A 125 -3.86 -6.36 9.02
CA THR A 125 -4.21 -6.29 10.44
C THR A 125 -5.61 -5.75 10.68
N ASN A 126 -6.07 -4.79 9.88
CA ASN A 126 -7.36 -4.15 10.06
C ASN A 126 -8.54 -5.15 10.10
N PRO A 127 -8.78 -6.02 9.10
CA PRO A 127 -9.90 -6.96 9.14
C PRO A 127 -9.76 -8.01 10.24
N VAL A 128 -8.53 -8.42 10.57
CA VAL A 128 -8.25 -9.45 11.60
C VAL A 128 -8.49 -8.93 13.01
N LEU A 129 -8.16 -7.66 13.29
CA LEU A 129 -8.31 -7.06 14.61
C LEU A 129 -9.63 -6.31 14.75
N VAL A 130 -9.90 -5.34 13.88
CA VAL A 130 -11.04 -4.42 14.01
C VAL A 130 -12.36 -5.18 13.85
N GLY A 131 -12.44 -6.10 12.90
CA GLY A 131 -13.64 -6.90 12.67
C GLY A 131 -14.12 -7.65 13.93
N PRO A 132 -13.36 -8.61 14.46
CA PRO A 132 -13.74 -9.39 15.64
C PRO A 132 -14.00 -8.56 16.89
N ILE A 133 -13.15 -7.54 17.15
CA ILE A 133 -13.32 -6.68 18.32
C ILE A 133 -14.61 -5.88 18.25
N CYS A 134 -14.89 -5.27 17.08
CA CYS A 134 -16.09 -4.47 16.90
C CYS A 134 -17.38 -5.30 16.90
N ARG A 135 -17.32 -6.59 16.60
CA ARG A 135 -18.46 -7.51 16.72
C ARG A 135 -19.10 -7.45 18.10
N SER A 136 -18.30 -7.42 19.16
CA SER A 136 -18.77 -7.49 20.54
C SER A 136 -19.78 -6.39 20.91
N PHE A 137 -19.66 -5.20 20.32
CA PHE A 137 -20.56 -4.09 20.56
C PHE A 137 -21.52 -3.80 19.40
N THR A 138 -21.15 -4.06 18.14
CA THR A 138 -22.03 -3.90 16.98
C THR A 138 -23.19 -4.88 17.03
N ASP A 139 -22.98 -6.11 17.50
CA ASP A 139 -24.02 -7.12 17.69
C ASP A 139 -25.07 -6.69 18.73
N LYS A 140 -24.61 -6.13 19.85
CA LYS A 140 -25.50 -5.64 20.91
C LYS A 140 -26.47 -4.55 20.43
N VAL A 141 -26.02 -3.72 19.49
CA VAL A 141 -26.82 -2.64 18.91
C VAL A 141 -27.44 -3.00 17.57
N LYS A 142 -27.43 -4.29 17.19
CA LYS A 142 -28.05 -4.85 15.99
C LYS A 142 -27.60 -4.18 14.68
N VAL A 143 -26.30 -3.93 14.52
CA VAL A 143 -25.67 -3.58 13.23
C VAL A 143 -25.47 -4.87 12.46
N SER A 144 -25.85 -4.91 11.18
CA SER A 144 -25.69 -6.11 10.35
C SER A 144 -24.21 -6.45 10.13
N ARG A 145 -23.92 -7.73 9.90
CA ARG A 145 -22.56 -8.19 9.59
C ARG A 145 -22.03 -7.63 8.27
N GLU A 146 -22.93 -7.47 7.31
CA GLU A 146 -22.61 -6.85 6.03
C GLU A 146 -22.18 -5.39 6.21
N LYS A 147 -22.84 -4.66 7.12
CA LYS A 147 -22.46 -3.29 7.43
C LYS A 147 -21.13 -3.20 8.17
N LEU A 148 -20.90 -4.09 9.13
CA LEU A 148 -19.62 -4.18 9.83
C LEU A 148 -18.49 -4.48 8.83
N ALA A 149 -18.68 -5.47 7.96
CA ALA A 149 -17.72 -5.83 6.94
C ALA A 149 -17.43 -4.65 6.00
N TYR A 150 -18.44 -3.93 5.54
CA TYR A 150 -18.29 -2.75 4.70
C TYR A 150 -17.44 -1.65 5.36
N ILE A 151 -17.68 -1.35 6.66
CA ILE A 151 -16.90 -0.32 7.36
C ILE A 151 -15.44 -0.74 7.50
N VAL A 152 -15.19 -2.00 7.87
CA VAL A 152 -13.84 -2.54 8.05
C VAL A 152 -13.12 -2.58 6.71
N ASP A 153 -13.72 -3.14 5.67
CA ASP A 153 -13.12 -3.28 4.34
C ASP A 153 -12.76 -1.92 3.72
N SER A 154 -13.70 -0.97 3.77
CA SER A 154 -13.47 0.38 3.22
C SER A 154 -12.36 1.17 3.92
N THR A 155 -11.98 0.82 5.13
CA THR A 155 -10.85 1.42 5.86
C THR A 155 -9.57 0.59 5.74
N THR A 156 -9.67 -0.67 5.36
CA THR A 156 -8.54 -1.63 5.33
C THR A 156 -7.44 -1.21 4.35
N ALA A 157 -7.78 -1.06 3.08
CA ALA A 157 -6.79 -0.69 2.06
C ALA A 157 -6.66 0.83 1.89
N ALA A 158 -7.77 1.56 2.06
CA ALA A 158 -7.81 3.00 1.82
C ALA A 158 -6.96 3.80 2.82
N VAL A 159 -7.00 3.46 4.11
CA VAL A 159 -6.29 4.25 5.13
C VAL A 159 -4.76 4.11 5.01
N PRO A 160 -4.16 2.91 4.94
CA PRO A 160 -2.71 2.78 4.83
C PRO A 160 -2.10 3.47 3.60
N THR A 161 -2.85 3.57 2.51
CA THR A 161 -2.36 4.19 1.27
C THR A 161 -2.24 5.72 1.35
N LEU A 162 -2.91 6.37 2.29
CA LEU A 162 -2.79 7.80 2.54
C LEU A 162 -1.55 8.15 3.39
N PHE A 163 -0.94 7.18 4.05
CA PHE A 163 0.18 7.42 4.95
C PHE A 163 1.51 7.04 4.30
N PRO A 164 2.42 8.01 4.05
CA PRO A 164 3.73 7.74 3.46
C PRO A 164 4.62 6.85 4.35
N ILE A 165 4.26 6.72 5.62
CA ILE A 165 5.00 6.00 6.67
C ILE A 165 4.54 4.54 6.79
N SER A 166 3.57 4.12 5.99
CA SER A 166 3.10 2.73 5.91
C SER A 166 3.98 1.87 4.99
N ALA A 167 3.80 0.55 5.04
CA ALA A 167 4.42 -0.37 4.07
C ALA A 167 4.06 0.03 2.61
N TRP A 168 2.84 0.49 2.39
CA TRP A 168 2.36 0.99 1.12
C TRP A 168 3.11 2.25 0.67
N GLY A 169 3.24 3.23 1.57
CA GLY A 169 3.98 4.46 1.29
C GLY A 169 5.43 4.17 0.94
N ALA A 170 6.11 3.33 1.73
CA ALA A 170 7.49 2.94 1.48
C ALA A 170 7.68 2.29 0.11
N TYR A 171 6.80 1.34 -0.25
CA TYR A 171 6.82 0.65 -1.53
C TYR A 171 6.65 1.61 -2.72
N ILE A 172 5.63 2.46 -2.68
CA ILE A 172 5.34 3.37 -3.79
C ILE A 172 6.40 4.46 -3.93
N ILE A 173 6.87 5.03 -2.82
CA ILE A 173 7.98 5.99 -2.82
C ILE A 173 9.22 5.34 -3.44
N GLY A 174 9.46 4.05 -3.15
CA GLY A 174 10.50 3.28 -3.76
C GLY A 174 10.37 3.15 -5.27
N LEU A 175 9.19 2.80 -5.75
CA LEU A 175 8.92 2.76 -7.20
C LEU A 175 9.13 4.12 -7.87
N ILE A 176 8.66 5.22 -7.27
CA ILE A 176 8.80 6.57 -7.82
C ILE A 176 10.28 6.95 -7.93
N ALA A 177 11.08 6.71 -6.87
CA ALA A 177 12.49 7.04 -6.82
C ALA A 177 13.28 6.41 -7.96
N THR A 178 12.96 5.17 -8.31
CA THR A 178 13.57 4.43 -9.41
C THR A 178 13.46 5.17 -10.74
N PHE A 179 12.25 5.69 -11.03
CA PHE A 179 11.98 6.35 -12.31
C PHE A 179 12.54 7.77 -12.37
N TYR A 180 12.81 8.40 -11.24
CA TYR A 180 13.51 9.68 -11.21
C TYR A 180 14.96 9.54 -11.64
N THR A 181 15.62 8.49 -11.17
CA THR A 181 17.00 8.18 -11.60
C THR A 181 17.07 7.89 -13.10
N SER A 182 16.15 7.07 -13.62
CA SER A 182 16.16 6.66 -15.04
C SER A 182 15.75 7.78 -16.02
N THR A 183 14.92 8.73 -15.58
CA THR A 183 14.45 9.87 -16.40
C THR A 183 15.28 11.13 -16.22
N GLY A 184 16.22 11.15 -15.25
CA GLY A 184 16.99 12.35 -14.88
C GLY A 184 16.14 13.46 -14.24
N TYR A 185 14.96 13.11 -13.73
CA TYR A 185 14.05 14.07 -13.09
C TYR A 185 14.51 14.41 -11.68
N ASN A 186 14.74 15.70 -11.40
CA ASN A 186 15.17 16.22 -10.11
C ASN A 186 13.98 16.49 -9.16
N GLY A 187 13.11 15.50 -8.95
CA GLY A 187 12.01 15.59 -8.00
C GLY A 187 12.36 14.93 -6.66
N ASN A 188 11.48 15.11 -5.68
CA ASN A 188 11.56 14.40 -4.40
C ASN A 188 10.40 13.40 -4.33
N PRO A 189 10.66 12.08 -4.33
CA PRO A 189 9.64 11.04 -4.36
C PRO A 189 8.60 11.14 -3.23
N GLN A 190 9.03 11.58 -2.03
CA GLN A 190 8.15 11.76 -0.89
C GLN A 190 7.23 12.96 -1.05
N VAL A 191 7.76 14.06 -1.60
CA VAL A 191 6.98 15.27 -1.89
C VAL A 191 5.93 14.98 -2.96
N ASP A 192 6.33 14.28 -4.03
CA ASP A 192 5.42 13.95 -5.12
C ASP A 192 4.39 12.90 -4.73
N PHE A 193 4.76 11.93 -3.85
CA PHE A 193 3.79 11.06 -3.20
C PHE A 193 2.75 11.86 -2.40
N ALA A 194 3.21 12.79 -1.55
CA ALA A 194 2.33 13.64 -0.75
C ALA A 194 1.45 14.55 -1.63
N ALA A 195 2.02 15.10 -2.72
CA ALA A 195 1.28 15.86 -3.72
C ALA A 195 0.24 15.01 -4.47
N GLY A 196 0.41 13.69 -4.51
CA GLY A 196 -0.54 12.74 -5.07
C GLY A 196 -1.76 12.47 -4.19
N ILE A 197 -1.68 12.68 -2.88
CA ILE A 197 -2.78 12.38 -1.94
C ILE A 197 -4.10 13.06 -2.35
N PRO A 198 -4.17 14.35 -2.71
CA PRO A 198 -5.42 14.98 -3.13
C PRO A 198 -6.06 14.36 -4.37
N TYR A 199 -5.28 13.69 -5.21
CA TYR A 199 -5.76 13.01 -6.41
C TYR A 199 -6.22 11.56 -6.14
N GLN A 200 -6.06 11.07 -4.92
CA GLN A 200 -6.61 9.80 -4.47
C GLN A 200 -8.11 9.92 -4.13
N TYR A 201 -8.88 10.48 -5.05
CA TYR A 201 -10.28 10.86 -4.81
C TYR A 201 -11.17 9.67 -4.42
N TYR A 202 -10.92 8.46 -4.94
CA TYR A 202 -11.65 7.27 -4.52
C TYR A 202 -11.33 6.88 -3.08
N THR A 203 -10.05 6.89 -2.72
CA THR A 203 -9.56 6.59 -1.36
C THR A 203 -10.22 7.52 -0.33
N ILE A 204 -10.10 8.82 -0.57
CA ILE A 204 -10.66 9.86 0.29
C ILE A 204 -12.19 9.75 0.31
N GLY A 205 -12.79 9.58 -0.87
CA GLY A 205 -14.24 9.46 -1.04
C GLY A 205 -14.80 8.25 -0.29
N SER A 206 -14.15 7.09 -0.33
CA SER A 206 -14.61 5.87 0.36
C SER A 206 -14.56 6.03 1.87
N ILE A 207 -13.46 6.56 2.43
CA ILE A 207 -13.31 6.81 3.87
C ILE A 207 -14.38 7.80 4.37
N LEU A 208 -14.57 8.90 3.63
CA LEU A 208 -15.60 9.91 3.97
C LEU A 208 -17.03 9.37 3.83
N MET A 209 -17.31 8.60 2.78
CA MET A 209 -18.64 8.02 2.53
C MET A 209 -19.03 7.09 3.68
N VAL A 210 -18.10 6.23 4.13
CA VAL A 210 -18.35 5.33 5.27
C VAL A 210 -18.63 6.13 6.54
N LEU A 211 -17.88 7.19 6.81
CA LEU A 211 -18.13 8.05 7.96
C LEU A 211 -19.50 8.75 7.87
N ILE A 212 -19.84 9.29 6.71
CA ILE A 212 -21.14 9.94 6.48
C ILE A 212 -22.27 8.94 6.73
N ILE A 213 -22.18 7.72 6.18
CA ILE A 213 -23.18 6.67 6.37
C ILE A 213 -23.27 6.25 7.85
N ALA A 214 -22.13 6.12 8.54
CA ALA A 214 -22.08 5.76 9.95
C ALA A 214 -22.75 6.81 10.86
N VAL A 215 -22.52 8.10 10.58
CA VAL A 215 -23.06 9.24 11.35
C VAL A 215 -24.53 9.46 11.04
N THR A 216 -24.91 9.45 9.77
CA THR A 216 -26.30 9.73 9.35
C THR A 216 -27.22 8.54 9.54
N GLY A 217 -26.68 7.30 9.42
CA GLY A 217 -27.47 6.08 9.37
C GLY A 217 -28.25 5.94 8.06
N TRP A 218 -27.82 6.65 6.99
CA TRP A 218 -28.48 6.62 5.69
C TRP A 218 -27.97 5.45 4.87
N ASP A 219 -28.72 4.36 4.92
CA ASP A 219 -28.45 3.15 4.16
C ASP A 219 -29.32 3.10 2.90
N TYR A 220 -28.78 2.52 1.83
CA TYR A 220 -29.49 2.36 0.55
C TYR A 220 -29.28 0.96 -0.05
N GLY A 221 -30.14 0.58 -1.00
CA GLY A 221 -30.04 -0.66 -1.75
C GLY A 221 -29.95 -1.93 -0.88
N PRO A 222 -29.06 -2.86 -1.19
CA PRO A 222 -28.89 -4.11 -0.44
C PRO A 222 -28.48 -3.90 1.01
N MET A 223 -27.66 -2.86 1.31
CA MET A 223 -27.22 -2.56 2.67
C MET A 223 -28.40 -2.18 3.56
N LYS A 224 -29.36 -1.37 3.05
CA LYS A 224 -30.57 -1.03 3.80
C LYS A 224 -31.37 -2.28 4.15
N LYS A 225 -31.54 -3.23 3.21
CA LYS A 225 -32.22 -4.49 3.47
C LYS A 225 -31.53 -5.31 4.57
N ALA A 226 -30.19 -5.34 4.57
CA ALA A 226 -29.41 -6.01 5.60
C ALA A 226 -29.60 -5.37 6.99
N GLU A 227 -29.58 -4.05 7.03
CA GLU A 227 -29.77 -3.28 8.26
C GLU A 227 -31.19 -3.37 8.79
N ASP A 228 -32.21 -3.30 7.91
CA ASP A 228 -33.64 -3.48 8.29
C ASP A 228 -33.88 -4.90 8.82
N ARG A 229 -33.29 -5.94 8.19
CA ARG A 229 -33.34 -7.31 8.69
C ARG A 229 -32.74 -7.41 10.10
N ALA A 230 -31.56 -6.86 10.34
CA ALA A 230 -30.87 -6.91 11.63
C ALA A 230 -31.71 -6.19 12.72
N LEU A 231 -32.34 -5.07 12.38
CA LEU A 231 -33.18 -4.32 13.30
C LEU A 231 -34.49 -5.05 13.65
N LEU A 232 -35.23 -5.50 12.62
CA LEU A 232 -36.58 -6.04 12.77
C LEU A 232 -36.55 -7.48 13.29
N THR A 233 -35.66 -8.31 12.83
CA THR A 233 -35.63 -9.74 13.16
C THR A 233 -34.53 -10.13 14.14
N GLY A 234 -33.56 -9.27 14.41
CA GLY A 234 -32.35 -9.59 15.19
C GLY A 234 -31.35 -10.49 14.47
N LYS A 235 -31.64 -10.92 13.23
CA LYS A 235 -30.70 -11.73 12.41
C LYS A 235 -29.61 -10.82 11.83
N LEU A 236 -28.37 -10.97 12.29
CA LEU A 236 -27.24 -10.11 11.90
C LEU A 236 -26.69 -10.42 10.51
N TYR A 237 -26.95 -11.60 9.96
CA TYR A 237 -26.55 -12.03 8.61
C TYR A 237 -27.73 -12.70 7.88
N ARG A 238 -27.64 -12.80 6.55
CA ARG A 238 -28.70 -13.42 5.73
C ARG A 238 -28.75 -14.93 5.95
N ASP A 239 -29.92 -15.54 5.72
CA ASP A 239 -30.08 -16.98 5.75
C ASP A 239 -29.21 -17.62 4.64
N GLY A 240 -28.49 -18.69 4.97
CA GLY A 240 -27.58 -19.37 4.04
C GLY A 240 -26.22 -18.68 3.86
N ALA A 241 -25.86 -17.67 4.66
CA ALA A 241 -24.52 -17.12 4.64
C ALA A 241 -23.52 -18.14 5.16
N GLU A 242 -22.51 -18.47 4.34
CA GLU A 242 -21.38 -19.27 4.78
C GLU A 242 -20.45 -18.37 5.60
N ILE A 243 -20.41 -18.61 6.91
CA ILE A 243 -19.47 -17.93 7.79
C ILE A 243 -18.10 -18.59 7.52
N ARG A 244 -17.23 -17.87 6.82
CA ARG A 244 -15.83 -18.30 6.69
C ARG A 244 -15.25 -18.44 8.11
N ARG A 245 -14.39 -19.45 8.28
CA ARG A 245 -13.73 -19.80 9.53
C ARG A 245 -13.27 -18.53 10.25
N GLU A 246 -13.67 -18.39 11.52
CA GLU A 246 -13.15 -17.31 12.35
C GLU A 246 -11.62 -17.43 12.35
N ILE A 247 -10.94 -16.35 11.98
CA ILE A 247 -9.50 -16.30 12.15
C ILE A 247 -9.30 -16.31 13.68
N GLU A 248 -8.79 -17.42 14.20
CA GLU A 248 -8.43 -17.52 15.59
C GLU A 248 -7.37 -16.45 15.86
N GLN A 249 -7.75 -15.45 16.65
CA GLN A 249 -6.76 -14.53 17.20
C GLN A 249 -5.85 -15.40 18.09
N GLU A 250 -4.55 -15.34 17.88
CA GLU A 250 -3.61 -15.92 18.84
C GLU A 250 -3.92 -15.31 20.21
N ASP A 251 -4.37 -16.12 21.15
CA ASP A 251 -4.63 -15.67 22.50
C ASP A 251 -3.34 -15.12 23.10
N LEU A 252 -3.47 -13.98 23.74
CA LEU A 252 -2.32 -13.41 24.44
C LEU A 252 -1.91 -14.34 25.59
N PRO A 253 -0.62 -14.48 25.87
CA PRO A 253 -0.13 -15.36 26.94
C PRO A 253 -0.79 -15.05 28.29
N GLU A 254 -0.99 -16.07 29.10
CA GLU A 254 -1.50 -15.90 30.47
C GLU A 254 -0.63 -14.90 31.24
N GLY A 255 -1.29 -13.88 31.81
CA GLY A 255 -0.61 -12.80 32.53
C GLY A 255 -0.14 -11.64 31.67
N ALA A 256 -0.39 -11.65 30.36
CA ALA A 256 -0.16 -10.47 29.52
C ALA A 256 -1.07 -9.31 29.94
N LYS A 257 -0.49 -8.11 29.96
CA LYS A 257 -1.22 -6.86 30.28
C LYS A 257 -1.08 -5.89 29.09
N PRO A 258 -1.75 -6.16 27.97
CA PRO A 258 -1.65 -5.31 26.82
C PRO A 258 -2.18 -3.91 27.16
N SER A 259 -1.47 -2.91 26.68
CA SER A 259 -1.81 -1.50 26.86
C SER A 259 -1.80 -0.81 25.48
N ILE A 260 -2.59 0.24 25.34
CA ILE A 260 -2.57 1.11 24.16
C ILE A 260 -1.15 1.65 23.87
N TRP A 261 -0.33 1.79 24.93
CA TRP A 261 1.06 2.23 24.82
C TRP A 261 1.96 1.25 24.07
N ASN A 262 1.58 -0.04 24.00
CA ASN A 262 2.31 -1.03 23.20
C ASN A 262 2.35 -0.65 21.71
N MET A 263 1.34 0.06 21.24
CA MET A 263 1.26 0.55 19.88
C MET A 263 1.66 2.03 19.76
N LEU A 264 1.20 2.88 20.67
CA LEU A 264 1.49 4.32 20.60
C LEU A 264 2.98 4.65 20.75
N VAL A 265 3.71 3.98 21.65
CA VAL A 265 5.14 4.26 21.87
C VAL A 265 5.96 3.97 20.62
N PRO A 266 5.87 2.79 19.98
CA PRO A 266 6.59 2.55 18.71
C PRO A 266 6.23 3.54 17.61
N VAL A 267 4.95 3.93 17.47
CA VAL A 267 4.50 4.91 16.48
C VAL A 267 5.08 6.30 16.77
N ILE A 268 5.08 6.72 18.03
CA ILE A 268 5.71 8.00 18.42
C ILE A 268 7.22 7.97 18.16
N VAL A 269 7.89 6.85 18.49
CA VAL A 269 9.32 6.66 18.19
C VAL A 269 9.55 6.76 16.69
N LEU A 270 8.73 6.09 15.87
CA LEU A 270 8.80 6.17 14.42
C LEU A 270 8.74 7.62 13.93
N LEU A 271 7.70 8.36 14.34
CA LEU A 271 7.50 9.75 13.93
C LEU A 271 8.65 10.66 14.38
N VAL A 272 9.05 10.56 15.65
CA VAL A 272 10.15 11.38 16.18
C VAL A 272 11.45 11.13 15.44
N PHE A 273 11.80 9.86 15.21
CA PHE A 273 13.07 9.53 14.55
C PHE A 273 13.08 9.78 13.05
N ILE A 274 11.93 9.88 12.38
CA ILE A 274 11.87 10.41 11.01
C ILE A 274 12.34 11.86 11.01
N PHE A 275 11.80 12.71 11.89
CA PHE A 275 12.24 14.11 11.96
C PHE A 275 13.69 14.25 12.41
N VAL A 276 14.12 13.47 13.41
CA VAL A 276 15.52 13.44 13.85
C VAL A 276 16.44 13.05 12.69
N GLY A 277 16.09 12.02 11.92
CA GLY A 277 16.85 11.57 10.77
C GLY A 277 16.90 12.62 9.64
N LEU A 278 15.79 13.29 9.36
CA LEU A 278 15.75 14.39 8.39
C LEU A 278 16.63 15.57 8.83
N PHE A 279 16.56 15.97 10.08
CA PHE A 279 17.39 17.06 10.63
C PHE A 279 18.88 16.70 10.67
N TYR A 280 19.20 15.45 10.97
CA TYR A 280 20.57 14.97 11.00
C TYR A 280 21.18 14.91 9.59
N THR A 281 20.45 14.32 8.64
CA THR A 281 20.93 14.16 7.24
C THR A 281 20.88 15.46 6.43
N GLY A 282 19.97 16.36 6.77
CA GLY A 282 19.81 17.67 6.13
C GLY A 282 20.64 18.79 6.75
N ASP A 283 21.48 18.47 7.75
CA ASP A 283 22.34 19.42 8.49
C ASP A 283 21.61 20.68 8.98
N ILE A 284 20.79 20.48 10.03
CA ILE A 284 19.98 21.55 10.62
C ILE A 284 20.82 22.75 11.08
N LYS A 285 22.11 22.53 11.41
CA LYS A 285 22.99 23.62 11.87
C LYS A 285 23.33 24.58 10.75
N THR A 286 23.56 24.04 9.53
CA THR A 286 23.94 24.83 8.36
C THR A 286 22.71 25.34 7.61
N ASN A 287 21.68 24.51 7.45
CA ASN A 287 20.53 24.80 6.58
C ASN A 287 19.30 25.34 7.33
N GLY A 288 19.33 25.40 8.67
CA GLY A 288 18.17 25.75 9.49
C GLY A 288 17.05 24.72 9.42
N PHE A 289 15.92 24.98 10.08
CA PHE A 289 14.82 24.02 10.23
C PHE A 289 14.20 23.60 8.88
N PHE A 290 13.79 24.54 8.07
CA PHE A 290 13.13 24.26 6.78
C PHE A 290 14.13 23.74 5.72
N GLY A 291 15.35 24.25 5.73
CA GLY A 291 16.40 23.77 4.84
C GLY A 291 16.80 22.31 5.14
N ALA A 292 16.89 21.95 6.40
CA ALA A 292 17.18 20.56 6.79
C ALA A 292 16.05 19.60 6.39
N LEU A 293 14.77 20.01 6.50
CA LEU A 293 13.65 19.20 6.02
C LEU A 293 13.67 19.02 4.50
N ALA A 294 14.05 20.05 3.75
CA ALA A 294 14.08 20.00 2.28
C ALA A 294 15.26 19.18 1.75
N ASN A 295 16.44 19.27 2.41
CA ASN A 295 17.68 18.62 1.98
C ASN A 295 17.96 17.29 2.67
N GLY A 296 17.15 16.91 3.67
CA GLY A 296 17.31 15.66 4.42
C GLY A 296 17.03 14.42 3.56
N SER A 297 17.83 13.37 3.77
CA SER A 297 17.61 12.07 3.11
C SER A 297 16.45 11.33 3.78
N SER A 298 15.28 11.38 3.14
CA SER A 298 14.06 10.74 3.65
C SER A 298 14.20 9.22 3.78
N LEU A 299 14.87 8.55 2.84
CA LEU A 299 15.08 7.10 2.91
C LEU A 299 15.94 6.71 4.12
N ARG A 300 17.05 7.44 4.38
CA ARG A 300 17.89 7.18 5.56
C ARG A 300 17.14 7.43 6.86
N ALA A 301 16.33 8.48 6.91
CA ALA A 301 15.52 8.81 8.06
C ALA A 301 14.47 7.72 8.34
N LEU A 302 13.79 7.24 7.28
CA LEU A 302 12.80 6.17 7.39
C LEU A 302 13.45 4.85 7.85
N ASP A 303 14.53 4.38 7.20
CA ASP A 303 15.22 3.15 7.60
C ASP A 303 15.56 3.14 9.09
N THR A 304 16.18 4.23 9.57
CA THR A 304 16.57 4.38 10.97
C THR A 304 15.34 4.37 11.89
N ALA A 305 14.29 5.09 11.51
CA ALA A 305 13.07 5.21 12.30
C ALA A 305 12.31 3.88 12.41
N PHE A 306 12.23 3.09 11.32
CA PHE A 306 11.58 1.77 11.35
C PHE A 306 12.33 0.76 12.23
N ILE A 307 13.67 0.77 12.21
CA ILE A 307 14.49 -0.08 13.09
C ILE A 307 14.25 0.30 14.56
N LEU A 308 14.33 1.60 14.90
CA LEU A 308 14.15 2.06 16.27
C LEU A 308 12.71 1.84 16.78
N ALA A 309 11.72 2.03 15.94
CA ALA A 309 10.33 1.72 16.26
C ALA A 309 10.12 0.21 16.51
N SER A 310 10.78 -0.65 15.73
CA SER A 310 10.74 -2.10 15.94
C SER A 310 11.36 -2.50 17.27
N ILE A 311 12.50 -1.90 17.64
CA ILE A 311 13.12 -2.08 18.96
C ILE A 311 12.16 -1.62 20.07
N ALA A 312 11.53 -0.46 19.91
CA ALA A 312 10.54 0.03 20.87
C ALA A 312 9.34 -0.91 21.00
N ALA A 313 8.83 -1.46 19.88
CA ALA A 313 7.73 -2.43 19.89
C ALA A 313 8.11 -3.73 20.64
N ILE A 314 9.33 -4.23 20.42
CA ILE A 314 9.86 -5.39 21.14
C ILE A 314 9.90 -5.12 22.64
N ILE A 315 10.47 -3.99 23.05
CA ILE A 315 10.61 -3.60 24.47
C ILE A 315 9.22 -3.44 25.12
N MET A 316 8.30 -2.75 24.47
CA MET A 316 6.94 -2.54 25.01
C MET A 316 6.19 -3.85 25.19
N GLY A 317 6.28 -4.77 24.24
CA GLY A 317 5.67 -6.09 24.36
C GLY A 317 6.30 -6.97 25.45
N MET A 318 7.62 -6.81 25.69
CA MET A 318 8.30 -7.47 26.82
C MET A 318 7.85 -6.90 28.18
N ILE A 319 7.75 -5.56 28.31
CA ILE A 319 7.24 -4.90 29.51
C ILE A 319 5.81 -5.35 29.82
N SER A 320 4.98 -5.48 28.80
CA SER A 320 3.58 -5.89 28.92
C SER A 320 3.41 -7.42 29.04
N LYS A 321 4.50 -8.19 29.08
CA LYS A 321 4.53 -9.66 29.15
C LYS A 321 3.76 -10.35 28.01
N VAL A 322 3.66 -9.70 26.86
CA VAL A 322 3.05 -10.28 25.64
C VAL A 322 4.00 -11.33 25.05
N TRP A 323 5.30 -11.07 25.11
CA TRP A 323 6.33 -11.98 24.60
C TRP A 323 7.64 -11.86 25.39
N ASN A 324 8.49 -12.87 25.23
CA ASN A 324 9.90 -12.80 25.58
C ASN A 324 10.72 -12.35 24.35
N PHE A 325 12.00 -12.01 24.56
CA PHE A 325 12.87 -11.53 23.47
C PHE A 325 12.93 -12.49 22.27
N LYS A 326 13.00 -13.81 22.53
CA LYS A 326 13.06 -14.84 21.48
C LYS A 326 11.79 -14.83 20.59
N LYS A 327 10.60 -14.78 21.21
CA LYS A 327 9.31 -14.72 20.49
C LYS A 327 9.19 -13.41 19.73
N ALA A 328 9.57 -12.27 20.34
CA ALA A 328 9.55 -10.96 19.68
C ALA A 328 10.44 -10.93 18.42
N LEU A 329 11.67 -11.45 18.53
CA LEU A 329 12.58 -11.53 17.38
C LEU A 329 12.06 -12.48 16.30
N SER A 330 11.48 -13.62 16.68
CA SER A 330 10.84 -14.53 15.73
C SER A 330 9.66 -13.86 15.00
N THR A 331 8.82 -13.11 15.72
CA THR A 331 7.71 -12.34 15.13
C THR A 331 8.22 -11.26 14.19
N PHE A 332 9.29 -10.55 14.55
CA PHE A 332 9.91 -9.56 13.67
C PHE A 332 10.41 -10.21 12.36
N ILE A 333 11.13 -11.33 12.46
CA ILE A 333 11.64 -12.06 11.28
C ILE A 333 10.48 -12.60 10.43
N GLU A 334 9.42 -13.12 11.04
CA GLU A 334 8.20 -13.55 10.34
C GLU A 334 7.59 -12.40 9.53
N GLY A 335 7.50 -11.19 10.11
CA GLY A 335 7.03 -10.00 9.40
C GLY A 335 7.94 -9.59 8.24
N CYS A 336 9.25 -9.66 8.43
CA CYS A 336 10.23 -9.42 7.35
C CYS A 336 10.06 -10.43 6.21
N THR A 337 9.91 -11.72 6.51
CA THR A 337 9.73 -12.77 5.49
C THR A 337 8.39 -12.63 4.77
N GLY A 338 7.36 -12.10 5.43
CA GLY A 338 6.07 -11.78 4.80
C GLY A 338 6.17 -10.76 3.66
N MET A 339 7.25 -9.97 3.59
CA MET A 339 7.48 -9.01 2.50
C MET A 339 8.19 -9.61 1.27
N MET A 340 8.54 -10.90 1.26
CA MET A 340 9.34 -11.50 0.18
C MET A 340 8.71 -11.35 -1.20
N GLU A 341 7.40 -11.54 -1.33
CA GLU A 341 6.69 -11.34 -2.60
C GLU A 341 6.80 -9.89 -3.07
N VAL A 342 6.65 -8.93 -2.16
CA VAL A 342 6.77 -7.49 -2.46
C VAL A 342 8.18 -7.15 -2.93
N LEU A 343 9.20 -7.72 -2.30
CA LEU A 343 10.60 -7.52 -2.70
C LEU A 343 10.87 -8.08 -4.10
N MET A 344 10.35 -9.27 -4.44
CA MET A 344 10.44 -9.82 -5.79
C MET A 344 9.74 -8.93 -6.83
N ILE A 345 8.56 -8.41 -6.49
CA ILE A 345 7.82 -7.49 -7.36
C ILE A 345 8.62 -6.20 -7.59
N LEU A 346 9.23 -5.62 -6.55
CA LEU A 346 10.10 -4.43 -6.67
C LEU A 346 11.24 -4.66 -7.66
N MET A 347 11.98 -5.76 -7.49
CA MET A 347 13.11 -6.09 -8.38
C MET A 347 12.68 -6.19 -9.85
N LEU A 348 11.56 -6.86 -10.10
CA LEU A 348 11.03 -7.01 -11.45
C LEU A 348 10.43 -5.70 -12.00
N ALA A 349 9.86 -4.85 -11.12
CA ALA A 349 9.38 -3.53 -11.51
C ALA A 349 10.53 -2.60 -11.95
N TRP A 350 11.69 -2.71 -11.31
CA TRP A 350 12.90 -2.02 -11.79
C TRP A 350 13.34 -2.53 -13.15
N GLY A 351 13.32 -3.85 -13.33
CA GLY A 351 13.63 -4.47 -14.61
C GLY A 351 12.70 -4.00 -15.74
N ILE A 352 11.38 -3.99 -15.52
CA ILE A 352 10.44 -3.52 -16.56
C ILE A 352 10.58 -2.02 -16.82
N GLY A 353 10.90 -1.22 -15.81
CA GLY A 353 11.19 0.20 -15.95
C GLY A 353 12.41 0.45 -16.83
N SER A 354 13.49 -0.30 -16.61
CA SER A 354 14.71 -0.24 -17.42
C SER A 354 14.44 -0.66 -18.87
N ILE A 355 13.66 -1.71 -19.09
CA ILE A 355 13.20 -2.14 -20.43
C ILE A 355 12.37 -1.05 -21.12
N CYS A 356 11.39 -0.48 -20.42
CA CYS A 356 10.54 0.59 -20.97
C CYS A 356 11.37 1.81 -21.37
N SER A 357 12.38 2.16 -20.56
CA SER A 357 13.31 3.24 -20.87
C SER A 357 14.16 2.92 -22.08
N ALA A 358 14.76 1.73 -22.14
CA ALA A 358 15.59 1.28 -23.27
C ALA A 358 14.80 1.16 -24.58
N CYS A 359 13.53 0.73 -24.52
CA CYS A 359 12.64 0.66 -25.69
C CYS A 359 12.10 2.04 -26.11
N GLY A 360 12.26 3.09 -25.30
CA GLY A 360 11.67 4.42 -25.57
C GLY A 360 10.15 4.44 -25.48
N THR A 361 9.55 3.64 -24.60
CA THR A 361 8.09 3.48 -24.46
C THR A 361 7.38 4.82 -24.27
N SER A 362 7.84 5.65 -23.33
CA SER A 362 7.23 6.96 -23.07
C SER A 362 7.33 7.89 -24.26
N THR A 363 8.49 7.94 -24.93
CA THR A 363 8.72 8.74 -26.13
C THR A 363 7.79 8.34 -27.25
N TRP A 364 7.60 7.03 -27.47
CA TRP A 364 6.69 6.52 -28.50
C TRP A 364 5.23 6.87 -28.20
N ILE A 365 4.78 6.69 -26.94
CA ILE A 365 3.41 7.04 -26.54
C ILE A 365 3.16 8.54 -26.77
N VAL A 366 4.07 9.41 -26.33
CA VAL A 366 3.93 10.85 -26.51
C VAL A 366 3.85 11.22 -27.99
N SER A 367 4.81 10.75 -28.81
CA SER A 367 4.84 11.08 -30.24
C SER A 367 3.62 10.56 -31.02
N THR A 368 3.07 9.41 -30.62
CA THR A 368 1.91 8.81 -31.29
C THR A 368 0.58 9.45 -30.84
N CYS A 369 0.52 9.87 -29.57
CA CYS A 369 -0.70 10.37 -28.94
C CYS A 369 -0.70 11.90 -28.74
N GLU A 370 0.25 12.63 -29.34
CA GLU A 370 0.47 14.07 -29.15
C GLU A 370 -0.81 14.89 -29.30
N SER A 371 -1.70 14.53 -30.23
CA SER A 371 -2.92 15.27 -30.50
C SER A 371 -4.00 15.19 -29.41
N PHE A 372 -4.01 14.13 -28.58
CA PHE A 372 -5.04 13.91 -27.56
C PHE A 372 -4.46 13.63 -26.15
N LEU A 373 -3.15 13.47 -26.03
CA LEU A 373 -2.50 13.17 -24.74
C LEU A 373 -2.33 14.50 -23.95
N THR A 374 -3.29 14.75 -23.11
CA THR A 374 -3.26 15.86 -22.13
C THR A 374 -3.13 15.27 -20.72
N PRO A 375 -2.76 16.07 -19.70
CA PRO A 375 -2.76 15.61 -18.32
C PRO A 375 -4.09 14.96 -17.91
N THR A 376 -5.22 15.49 -18.36
CA THR A 376 -6.55 14.96 -18.05
C THR A 376 -6.84 13.63 -18.75
N SER A 377 -6.54 13.52 -20.07
CA SER A 377 -6.77 12.27 -20.80
C SER A 377 -5.84 11.15 -20.33
N MET A 378 -4.59 11.47 -20.01
CA MET A 378 -3.64 10.55 -19.38
C MET A 378 -4.22 9.99 -18.07
N CYS A 379 -4.72 10.84 -17.20
CA CYS A 379 -5.32 10.42 -15.94
C CYS A 379 -6.53 9.51 -16.14
N ALA A 380 -7.41 9.84 -17.09
CA ALA A 380 -8.59 9.00 -17.40
C ALA A 380 -8.18 7.61 -17.89
N ILE A 381 -7.22 7.53 -18.80
CA ILE A 381 -6.71 6.27 -19.35
C ILE A 381 -6.07 5.43 -18.26
N ILE A 382 -5.17 6.02 -17.47
CA ILE A 382 -4.48 5.33 -16.37
C ILE A 382 -5.49 4.84 -15.32
N PHE A 383 -6.47 5.67 -14.94
CA PHE A 383 -7.52 5.28 -14.01
C PHE A 383 -8.30 4.05 -14.46
N ILE A 384 -8.80 4.08 -15.71
CA ILE A 384 -9.57 2.96 -16.26
C ILE A 384 -8.72 1.70 -16.33
N ALA A 385 -7.49 1.82 -16.82
CA ALA A 385 -6.59 0.68 -16.98
C ALA A 385 -6.20 0.07 -15.61
N THR A 386 -5.90 0.90 -14.61
CA THR A 386 -5.60 0.43 -13.26
C THR A 386 -6.80 -0.19 -12.57
N CYS A 387 -8.00 0.37 -12.76
CA CYS A 387 -9.25 -0.19 -12.24
C CYS A 387 -9.53 -1.58 -12.81
N LEU A 388 -9.44 -1.75 -14.12
CA LEU A 388 -9.65 -3.04 -14.79
C LEU A 388 -8.61 -4.08 -14.39
N THR A 389 -7.35 -3.67 -14.27
CA THR A 389 -6.26 -4.57 -13.87
C THR A 389 -6.42 -4.99 -12.41
N SER A 390 -6.74 -4.07 -11.51
CA SER A 390 -7.00 -4.36 -10.10
C SER A 390 -8.18 -5.32 -9.93
N PHE A 391 -9.27 -5.08 -10.62
CA PHE A 391 -10.43 -5.96 -10.62
C PHE A 391 -10.09 -7.38 -11.09
N SER A 392 -9.27 -7.50 -12.13
CA SER A 392 -8.92 -8.79 -12.73
C SER A 392 -7.91 -9.56 -11.89
N THR A 393 -6.91 -8.90 -11.32
CA THR A 393 -5.82 -9.55 -10.58
C THR A 393 -6.16 -9.81 -9.11
N GLY A 394 -7.04 -9.00 -8.52
CA GLY A 394 -7.31 -9.04 -7.10
C GLY A 394 -6.11 -8.68 -6.21
N SER A 395 -5.02 -8.17 -6.82
CA SER A 395 -3.77 -7.85 -6.14
C SER A 395 -3.45 -6.37 -6.25
N SER A 396 -3.20 -5.78 -5.11
CA SER A 396 -2.89 -4.36 -4.97
C SER A 396 -1.47 -4.03 -5.40
N TRP A 397 -0.51 -4.78 -4.89
CA TRP A 397 0.93 -4.57 -5.09
C TRP A 397 1.31 -4.59 -6.58
N SER A 398 0.65 -5.48 -7.32
CA SER A 398 0.87 -5.67 -8.75
C SER A 398 0.47 -4.48 -9.60
N VAL A 399 -0.62 -3.83 -9.27
CA VAL A 399 -1.10 -2.67 -10.03
C VAL A 399 -0.07 -1.55 -10.00
N PHE A 400 0.49 -1.27 -8.81
CA PHE A 400 1.53 -0.25 -8.69
C PHE A 400 2.81 -0.63 -9.41
N ALA A 401 3.26 -1.89 -9.30
CA ALA A 401 4.45 -2.38 -9.99
C ALA A 401 4.36 -2.23 -11.52
N ILE A 402 3.16 -2.38 -12.08
CA ILE A 402 2.93 -2.28 -13.52
C ILE A 402 2.72 -0.82 -13.96
N PHE A 403 1.91 -0.06 -13.21
CA PHE A 403 1.47 1.25 -13.68
C PHE A 403 2.36 2.42 -13.27
N ILE A 404 3.05 2.39 -12.13
CA ILE A 404 3.99 3.45 -11.76
C ILE A 404 5.12 3.59 -12.78
N PRO A 405 5.75 2.49 -13.29
CA PRO A 405 6.73 2.54 -14.37
C PRO A 405 6.25 3.19 -15.68
N ILE A 406 4.97 3.21 -15.91
CA ILE A 406 4.35 3.82 -17.10
C ILE A 406 3.91 5.25 -16.81
N ALA A 407 3.18 5.43 -15.71
CA ALA A 407 2.52 6.68 -15.37
C ALA A 407 3.51 7.81 -15.02
N VAL A 408 4.56 7.50 -14.25
CA VAL A 408 5.52 8.51 -13.81
C VAL A 408 6.37 9.04 -14.98
N PRO A 409 7.05 8.21 -15.80
CA PRO A 409 7.77 8.71 -16.97
C PRO A 409 6.88 9.43 -17.98
N LEU A 410 5.66 8.93 -18.19
CA LEU A 410 4.70 9.55 -19.09
C LEU A 410 4.29 10.96 -18.59
N ALA A 411 4.01 11.12 -17.30
CA ALA A 411 3.69 12.41 -16.71
C ALA A 411 4.84 13.41 -16.88
N ILE A 412 6.09 12.97 -16.62
CA ILE A 412 7.29 13.78 -16.82
C ILE A 412 7.41 14.22 -18.28
N SER A 413 7.22 13.29 -19.22
CA SER A 413 7.36 13.55 -20.68
C SER A 413 6.37 14.57 -21.22
N ILE A 414 5.13 14.61 -20.68
CA ILE A 414 4.09 15.58 -21.11
C ILE A 414 4.02 16.82 -20.21
N GLY A 415 4.94 16.97 -19.24
CA GLY A 415 4.95 18.09 -18.31
C GLY A 415 3.78 18.10 -17.31
N ALA A 416 3.14 16.95 -17.06
CA ALA A 416 2.08 16.80 -16.06
C ALA A 416 2.66 16.65 -14.64
N PRO A 417 1.94 17.10 -13.59
CA PRO A 417 2.36 16.89 -12.23
C PRO A 417 2.48 15.39 -11.90
N VAL A 418 3.66 14.95 -11.47
CA VAL A 418 3.92 13.53 -11.15
C VAL A 418 2.99 13.04 -10.05
N GLY A 419 2.74 13.86 -9.02
CA GLY A 419 1.79 13.52 -7.95
C GLY A 419 0.38 13.21 -8.47
N MET A 420 -0.08 13.90 -9.53
CA MET A 420 -1.38 13.60 -10.14
C MET A 420 -1.41 12.20 -10.75
N ALA A 421 -0.38 11.81 -11.49
CA ALA A 421 -0.29 10.47 -12.06
C ALA A 421 -0.26 9.37 -10.98
N ILE A 422 0.50 9.57 -9.91
CA ILE A 422 0.56 8.68 -8.77
C ILE A 422 -0.82 8.54 -8.12
N GLY A 423 -1.46 9.66 -7.80
CA GLY A 423 -2.77 9.66 -7.14
C GLY A 423 -3.87 8.97 -7.94
N VAL A 424 -3.81 9.08 -9.27
CA VAL A 424 -4.76 8.42 -10.19
C VAL A 424 -4.55 6.91 -10.22
N VAL A 425 -3.31 6.42 -10.18
CA VAL A 425 -3.03 4.98 -10.05
C VAL A 425 -3.65 4.43 -8.76
N TYR A 426 -3.51 5.17 -7.65
CA TYR A 426 -4.17 4.81 -6.38
C TYR A 426 -5.70 4.77 -6.49
N ALA A 427 -6.29 5.80 -7.08
CA ALA A 427 -7.73 5.88 -7.22
C ALA A 427 -8.30 4.71 -8.06
N GLY A 428 -7.62 4.37 -9.15
CA GLY A 428 -8.02 3.25 -10.01
C GLY A 428 -7.85 1.90 -9.31
N TYR A 429 -6.74 1.69 -8.60
CA TYR A 429 -6.50 0.47 -7.85
C TYR A 429 -7.63 0.20 -6.84
N LEU A 430 -7.90 1.13 -5.94
CA LEU A 430 -8.91 0.95 -4.90
C LEU A 430 -10.32 0.80 -5.46
N SER A 431 -10.63 1.52 -6.54
CA SER A 431 -11.91 1.37 -7.23
C SER A 431 -12.10 -0.04 -7.81
N GLY A 432 -11.04 -0.65 -8.34
CA GLY A 432 -11.08 -2.03 -8.86
C GLY A 432 -11.17 -3.08 -7.75
N SER A 433 -10.39 -2.94 -6.67
CA SER A 433 -10.35 -3.91 -5.56
C SER A 433 -11.65 -3.94 -4.76
N ALA A 434 -12.29 -2.80 -4.51
CA ALA A 434 -13.53 -2.71 -3.77
C ALA A 434 -14.72 -3.46 -4.44
N GLN A 435 -14.66 -3.68 -5.74
CA GLN A 435 -15.68 -4.46 -6.45
C GLN A 435 -15.57 -5.96 -6.20
N ILE A 436 -14.36 -6.47 -5.88
CA ILE A 436 -14.13 -7.90 -5.61
C ILE A 436 -14.67 -8.26 -4.22
N THR A 437 -14.53 -7.38 -3.25
CA THR A 437 -14.99 -7.60 -1.87
C THR A 437 -16.50 -7.41 -1.70
N ALA A 438 -17.15 -6.71 -2.64
CA ALA A 438 -18.61 -6.52 -2.66
C ALA A 438 -19.37 -7.65 -3.37
N ALA A 439 -18.71 -8.52 -4.12
CA ALA A 439 -19.27 -9.67 -4.83
C ALA A 439 -19.21 -10.95 -3.97
#